data_76d4f4f34a75e4100d1dfd2af0f9ab90
#
_entry.id   76d4f4f34a75e4100d1dfd2af0f9ab90
#
_cell.length_a   1.000
_cell.length_b   1.000
_cell.length_c   1.000
_cell.angle_alpha   90.00
_cell.angle_beta   90.00
_cell.angle_gamma   90.00
#
_symmetry.space_group_name_H-M   'P 1'
#
loop_
_entity.id
_entity.type
_entity.pdbx_description
1 polymer ?
#
loop_
_entity_poly.entity_id
_entity_poly.type
_entity_poly.pdbx_seq_one_letter_code
_entity_poly.pdbx_strand_id
1 'polypeptide(L)'
;GEVVTITYPGYKPWSKKLSINAGDILKIPEIELVPADSIVDLSTMPSGATITINGEYRGNTPNTVYLDADKKHNISIFLNGYFTQKHSVLLASGKRKNLSLELIPSIGAVKVLVSPKDSTIWIDGKLLGITGEILQLPSRPHLMEIKNSGYVSYKKVITPQPQLEQIIKVQLLTKEEHYWASIPVEITSLGGQILKLFKPEGTFTMGAPRQEVGRRANEVLRKVKITRPFYLATKEVTNDQYWQYKQHSSRHAGGKTLDRPKQPVVSISWEQAALYCNWLSRKEKLLPFYIESANKITGSNISATGYRLPTEAEWAWAARSSGSDNQSENLHNNFPPKDKSGNFADISAANILESVIPIYNDGHSTTATVGSFNPNKKGLYDLDGNVAEWVNDYYGIRFNLGNTAEIDPMGPNEGELKVIRGGSWRHSDIAQLRLSFRDTGNSARDDVGFRVARYVESKDKKSR
;
A
#
# COMPACT_ATOMS: atom_id res chain seq x y z
N GLY A 1 -19.19 -15.18 80.45
CA GLY A 1 -18.89 -16.50 79.93
C GLY A 1 -17.38 -16.61 79.68
N GLU A 2 -16.81 -17.76 80.03
CA GLU A 2 -15.38 -18.05 79.86
C GLU A 2 -15.15 -18.67 78.50
N VAL A 3 -13.91 -18.47 77.95
CA VAL A 3 -13.48 -19.07 76.66
C VAL A 3 -12.76 -20.38 76.98
N VAL A 4 -13.32 -21.49 76.53
CA VAL A 4 -12.64 -22.79 76.55
C VAL A 4 -11.90 -23.00 75.25
N THR A 5 -10.60 -23.28 75.34
CA THR A 5 -9.74 -23.56 74.15
C THR A 5 -9.15 -24.98 74.31
N ILE A 6 -9.31 -25.76 73.28
CA ILE A 6 -8.69 -27.10 73.15
C ILE A 6 -7.57 -27.01 72.15
N THR A 7 -6.36 -27.42 72.55
CA THR A 7 -5.16 -27.48 71.67
C THR A 7 -4.60 -28.91 71.71
N TYR A 8 -4.24 -29.36 70.49
CA TYR A 8 -3.51 -30.62 70.32
C TYR A 8 -2.43 -30.46 69.27
N PRO A 9 -1.22 -30.96 69.49
CA PRO A 9 -0.12 -30.81 68.53
C PRO A 9 -0.52 -31.29 67.14
N GLY A 10 -0.34 -30.44 66.14
CA GLY A 10 -0.71 -30.71 64.74
C GLY A 10 -2.12 -30.37 64.35
N TYR A 11 -2.95 -29.85 65.22
CA TYR A 11 -4.34 -29.47 64.95
C TYR A 11 -4.54 -27.94 65.14
N LYS A 12 -5.53 -27.38 64.49
CA LYS A 12 -5.98 -26.01 64.68
C LYS A 12 -6.64 -25.88 66.05
N PRO A 13 -6.34 -24.83 66.86
CA PRO A 13 -7.00 -24.60 68.13
C PRO A 13 -8.52 -24.48 67.94
N TRP A 14 -9.27 -25.22 68.73
CA TRP A 14 -10.71 -25.05 68.82
C TRP A 14 -11.01 -24.13 70.00
N SER A 15 -11.83 -23.09 69.84
CA SER A 15 -12.23 -22.20 70.94
C SER A 15 -13.69 -21.89 70.85
N LYS A 16 -14.38 -21.95 72.06
CA LYS A 16 -15.76 -21.56 72.17
C LYS A 16 -15.99 -20.79 73.46
N LYS A 17 -16.75 -19.71 73.37
CA LYS A 17 -17.20 -18.99 74.58
C LYS A 17 -18.39 -19.72 75.18
N LEU A 18 -18.31 -20.12 76.46
CA LEU A 18 -19.30 -20.85 77.19
C LEU A 18 -19.80 -20.01 78.36
N SER A 19 -21.09 -20.05 78.63
CA SER A 19 -21.69 -19.45 79.83
C SER A 19 -22.42 -20.58 80.60
N ILE A 20 -22.02 -20.72 81.83
CA ILE A 20 -22.59 -21.72 82.73
C ILE A 20 -23.05 -21.00 84.01
N ASN A 21 -24.25 -21.29 84.51
CA ASN A 21 -24.72 -20.76 85.80
C ASN A 21 -24.18 -21.62 86.92
N ALA A 22 -24.15 -21.04 88.14
CA ALA A 22 -23.70 -21.78 89.31
C ALA A 22 -24.61 -23.03 89.59
N GLY A 23 -23.98 -24.22 89.58
CA GLY A 23 -24.67 -25.51 89.80
C GLY A 23 -25.04 -26.28 88.56
N ASP A 24 -24.86 -25.69 87.33
CA ASP A 24 -25.18 -26.38 86.10
C ASP A 24 -23.99 -27.22 85.58
N ILE A 25 -24.28 -28.35 84.91
CA ILE A 25 -23.33 -29.20 84.22
C ILE A 25 -23.56 -29.05 82.72
N LEU A 26 -22.63 -28.36 82.01
CA LEU A 26 -22.65 -28.25 80.54
C LEU A 26 -21.90 -29.46 79.97
N LYS A 27 -22.57 -30.34 79.26
CA LYS A 27 -21.92 -31.40 78.46
C LYS A 27 -21.58 -30.81 77.07
N ILE A 28 -20.29 -30.73 76.74
CA ILE A 28 -19.82 -30.38 75.42
C ILE A 28 -19.84 -31.66 74.55
N PRO A 29 -20.45 -31.63 73.34
CA PRO A 29 -20.42 -32.80 72.49
C PRO A 29 -18.94 -33.06 72.02
N GLU A 30 -18.69 -34.24 71.48
CA GLU A 30 -17.41 -34.63 70.93
C GLU A 30 -16.96 -33.61 69.89
N ILE A 31 -15.71 -33.19 69.98
CA ILE A 31 -15.13 -32.16 69.12
C ILE A 31 -14.10 -32.82 68.28
N GLU A 32 -14.34 -32.81 66.93
CA GLU A 32 -13.36 -33.23 65.98
C GLU A 32 -12.43 -32.02 65.69
N LEU A 33 -11.15 -32.16 65.98
CA LEU A 33 -10.14 -31.12 65.70
C LEU A 33 -9.69 -31.17 64.23
N VAL A 34 -9.63 -30.00 63.58
CA VAL A 34 -9.20 -29.90 62.23
C VAL A 34 -7.64 -29.91 62.17
N PRO A 35 -7.03 -30.76 61.35
CA PRO A 35 -5.59 -30.78 61.21
C PRO A 35 -5.04 -29.39 60.81
N ALA A 36 -3.91 -29.01 61.37
CA ALA A 36 -3.23 -27.77 61.02
C ALA A 36 -2.67 -27.89 59.58
N ASP A 37 -2.71 -26.80 58.84
CA ASP A 37 -2.15 -26.74 57.49
C ASP A 37 -0.65 -27.06 57.52
N SER A 38 -0.17 -27.76 56.50
CA SER A 38 1.25 -27.88 56.23
C SER A 38 1.77 -26.61 55.52
N ILE A 39 3.03 -26.30 55.67
CA ILE A 39 3.63 -25.09 55.15
C ILE A 39 4.72 -25.45 54.14
N VAL A 40 4.71 -24.84 52.99
CA VAL A 40 5.80 -24.95 52.04
C VAL A 40 6.33 -23.55 51.68
N ASP A 41 7.62 -23.31 51.96
CA ASP A 41 8.37 -22.13 51.52
C ASP A 41 8.98 -22.41 50.16
N LEU A 42 8.50 -21.68 49.16
CA LEU A 42 8.90 -21.85 47.78
C LEU A 42 9.84 -20.69 47.36
N SER A 43 11.02 -21.01 46.89
CA SER A 43 11.95 -20.05 46.29
C SER A 43 12.51 -20.60 45.00
N THR A 44 12.81 -19.71 44.07
CA THR A 44 13.46 -20.08 42.80
C THR A 44 14.60 -19.13 42.48
N MET A 45 15.58 -19.64 41.71
CA MET A 45 16.63 -18.86 41.06
C MET A 45 16.49 -19.04 39.54
N PRO A 46 16.14 -17.97 38.76
CA PRO A 46 15.74 -16.64 39.21
C PRO A 46 14.36 -16.65 39.92
N SER A 47 14.12 -15.60 40.71
CA SER A 47 12.86 -15.40 41.43
C SER A 47 11.72 -14.92 40.51
N GLY A 48 10.49 -14.85 41.01
CA GLY A 48 9.35 -14.35 40.27
C GLY A 48 8.59 -15.43 39.48
N ALA A 49 8.94 -16.71 39.66
CA ALA A 49 8.24 -17.79 38.99
C ALA A 49 6.81 -17.96 39.53
N THR A 50 5.85 -18.18 38.66
CA THR A 50 4.46 -18.42 38.98
C THR A 50 4.30 -19.81 39.65
N ILE A 51 3.62 -19.84 40.80
CA ILE A 51 3.31 -21.03 41.53
C ILE A 51 1.85 -21.43 41.26
N THR A 52 1.65 -22.66 40.81
CA THR A 52 0.31 -23.29 40.79
C THR A 52 0.32 -24.57 41.61
N ILE A 53 -0.75 -24.77 42.38
CA ILE A 53 -0.93 -25.97 43.19
C ILE A 53 -2.25 -26.63 42.80
N ASN A 54 -2.18 -27.90 42.37
CA ASN A 54 -3.33 -28.64 41.81
C ASN A 54 -4.06 -27.88 40.69
N GLY A 55 -3.32 -27.02 39.93
CA GLY A 55 -3.86 -26.19 38.84
C GLY A 55 -4.32 -24.78 39.23
N GLU A 56 -4.41 -24.49 40.55
CA GLU A 56 -4.80 -23.16 41.04
C GLU A 56 -3.59 -22.26 41.28
N TYR A 57 -3.67 -20.99 40.86
CA TYR A 57 -2.64 -19.98 41.10
C TYR A 57 -2.48 -19.67 42.60
N ARG A 58 -1.24 -19.67 43.07
CA ARG A 58 -0.90 -19.45 44.49
C ARG A 58 0.19 -18.37 44.69
N GLY A 59 0.38 -17.47 43.73
CA GLY A 59 1.36 -16.38 43.79
C GLY A 59 2.64 -16.69 43.03
N ASN A 60 3.68 -15.88 43.30
CA ASN A 60 5.00 -15.99 42.65
C ASN A 60 6.10 -16.21 43.68
N THR A 61 7.20 -16.87 43.28
CA THR A 61 8.38 -17.08 44.12
C THR A 61 9.16 -15.80 44.39
N PRO A 62 9.71 -15.59 45.62
CA PRO A 62 9.55 -16.42 46.78
C PRO A 62 8.16 -16.25 47.44
N ASN A 63 7.56 -17.36 47.91
CA ASN A 63 6.28 -17.32 48.57
C ASN A 63 6.15 -18.48 49.55
N THR A 64 5.35 -18.27 50.64
CA THR A 64 4.96 -19.28 51.59
C THR A 64 3.52 -19.69 51.29
N VAL A 65 3.27 -20.97 51.08
CA VAL A 65 1.95 -21.52 50.78
C VAL A 65 1.50 -22.51 51.86
N TYR A 66 0.22 -22.45 52.18
CA TYR A 66 -0.44 -23.33 53.16
C TYR A 66 -1.19 -24.41 52.39
N LEU A 67 -0.98 -25.67 52.79
CA LEU A 67 -1.55 -26.85 52.12
C LEU A 67 -2.31 -27.72 53.13
N ASP A 68 -3.39 -28.33 52.67
CA ASP A 68 -4.09 -29.34 53.48
C ASP A 68 -3.11 -30.45 53.85
N ALA A 69 -3.08 -30.79 55.16
CA ALA A 69 -2.24 -31.86 55.67
C ALA A 69 -2.67 -33.21 55.13
N ASP A 70 -1.72 -34.17 55.09
CA ASP A 70 -1.91 -35.59 54.75
C ASP A 70 -2.55 -35.83 53.35
N LYS A 71 -2.49 -34.78 52.47
CA LYS A 71 -2.90 -34.86 51.08
C LYS A 71 -1.74 -34.66 50.16
N LYS A 72 -1.77 -35.29 49.00
CA LYS A 72 -0.79 -35.11 47.92
C LYS A 72 -1.11 -33.87 47.13
N HIS A 73 -0.17 -32.91 47.05
CA HIS A 73 -0.29 -31.68 46.28
C HIS A 73 0.72 -31.66 45.12
N ASN A 74 0.25 -31.33 43.93
CA ASN A 74 1.11 -31.15 42.75
C ASN A 74 1.43 -29.66 42.58
N ILE A 75 2.67 -29.31 42.76
CA ILE A 75 3.18 -27.94 42.62
C ILE A 75 3.81 -27.82 41.23
N SER A 76 3.36 -26.86 40.45
CA SER A 76 4.00 -26.50 39.16
C SER A 76 4.56 -25.09 39.23
N ILE A 77 5.81 -24.96 38.82
CA ILE A 77 6.56 -23.70 38.85
C ILE A 77 6.84 -23.32 37.40
N PHE A 78 6.39 -22.16 36.99
CA PHE A 78 6.52 -21.63 35.65
C PHE A 78 7.21 -20.25 35.64
N LEU A 79 8.23 -20.07 34.80
CA LEU A 79 8.81 -18.76 34.48
C LEU A 79 9.08 -18.69 32.99
N ASN A 80 8.71 -17.57 32.36
CA ASN A 80 8.90 -17.38 30.93
C ASN A 80 10.40 -17.46 30.56
N GLY A 81 10.73 -18.29 29.56
CA GLY A 81 12.10 -18.56 29.15
C GLY A 81 12.80 -19.69 29.94
N TYR A 82 12.07 -20.40 30.79
CA TYR A 82 12.56 -21.54 31.55
C TYR A 82 11.65 -22.77 31.39
N PHE A 83 12.20 -23.95 31.57
CA PHE A 83 11.38 -25.18 31.61
C PHE A 83 10.50 -25.22 32.85
N THR A 84 9.23 -25.57 32.66
CA THR A 84 8.31 -25.74 33.77
C THR A 84 8.76 -26.92 34.66
N GLN A 85 8.92 -26.69 35.96
CA GLN A 85 9.22 -27.73 36.90
C GLN A 85 7.96 -28.17 37.64
N LYS A 86 7.79 -29.49 37.86
CA LYS A 86 6.66 -30.09 38.58
C LYS A 86 7.18 -30.92 39.76
N HIS A 87 6.63 -30.64 40.92
CA HIS A 87 6.98 -31.32 42.16
C HIS A 87 5.71 -31.83 42.84
N SER A 88 5.84 -32.97 43.55
CA SER A 88 4.75 -33.49 44.35
C SER A 88 5.14 -33.46 45.82
N VAL A 89 4.27 -32.95 46.65
CA VAL A 89 4.51 -32.79 48.08
C VAL A 89 3.37 -33.46 48.87
N LEU A 90 3.75 -34.25 49.87
CA LEU A 90 2.87 -34.83 50.86
C LEU A 90 3.49 -34.51 52.23
N LEU A 91 2.77 -33.77 53.07
CA LEU A 91 3.27 -33.36 54.39
C LEU A 91 2.23 -33.68 55.47
N ALA A 92 2.70 -34.16 56.59
CA ALA A 92 1.88 -34.33 57.76
C ALA A 92 1.46 -32.99 58.39
N SER A 93 0.43 -32.97 59.16
CA SER A 93 -0.13 -31.81 59.82
C SER A 93 0.92 -31.01 60.60
N GLY A 94 0.90 -29.67 60.36
CA GLY A 94 1.81 -28.70 60.99
C GLY A 94 3.29 -28.79 60.55
N LYS A 95 3.63 -29.64 59.59
CA LYS A 95 5.02 -29.75 59.06
C LYS A 95 5.32 -28.65 58.07
N ARG A 96 6.62 -28.22 58.08
CA ARG A 96 7.15 -27.19 57.18
C ARG A 96 8.22 -27.82 56.29
N LYS A 97 8.23 -27.42 54.99
CA LYS A 97 9.23 -27.83 54.01
C LYS A 97 9.68 -26.64 53.23
N ASN A 98 11.02 -26.52 53.09
CA ASN A 98 11.61 -25.55 52.19
C ASN A 98 11.87 -26.21 50.82
N LEU A 99 11.40 -25.58 49.75
CA LEU A 99 11.61 -26.00 48.36
C LEU A 99 12.32 -24.87 47.62
N SER A 100 13.61 -24.98 47.50
CA SER A 100 14.46 -24.03 46.71
C SER A 100 14.87 -24.68 45.40
N LEU A 101 14.50 -24.04 44.27
CA LEU A 101 14.65 -24.62 42.93
C LEU A 101 15.49 -23.71 42.06
N GLU A 102 16.50 -24.28 41.36
CA GLU A 102 17.19 -23.63 40.27
C GLU A 102 16.40 -23.93 38.99
N LEU A 103 15.97 -22.88 38.28
CA LEU A 103 15.22 -23.04 37.05
C LEU A 103 16.15 -23.25 35.86
N ILE A 104 15.85 -24.25 35.03
CA ILE A 104 16.64 -24.58 33.86
C ILE A 104 16.23 -23.70 32.71
N PRO A 105 17.13 -22.84 32.12
CA PRO A 105 16.77 -22.03 30.97
C PRO A 105 16.33 -22.88 29.77
N SER A 106 15.24 -22.49 29.18
CA SER A 106 14.77 -23.05 27.90
C SER A 106 15.35 -22.20 26.78
N ILE A 107 16.36 -22.71 26.06
CA ILE A 107 17.12 -21.99 25.04
C ILE A 107 16.81 -22.58 23.67
N GLY A 108 16.58 -21.70 22.68
CA GLY A 108 16.47 -22.05 21.27
C GLY A 108 17.58 -21.40 20.43
N ALA A 109 17.94 -22.08 19.35
CA ALA A 109 18.94 -21.60 18.39
C ALA A 109 18.25 -20.82 17.27
N VAL A 110 18.74 -19.60 16.97
CA VAL A 110 18.23 -18.76 15.87
C VAL A 110 19.39 -18.36 14.98
N LYS A 111 19.33 -18.74 13.71
CA LYS A 111 20.26 -18.32 12.67
C LYS A 111 19.62 -17.25 11.79
N VAL A 112 20.20 -16.06 11.76
CA VAL A 112 19.68 -14.94 10.98
C VAL A 112 20.56 -14.72 9.76
N LEU A 113 19.97 -14.88 8.56
CA LEU A 113 20.63 -14.65 7.27
C LEU A 113 20.12 -13.33 6.71
N VAL A 114 20.99 -12.35 6.58
CA VAL A 114 20.64 -10.99 6.15
C VAL A 114 21.36 -10.64 4.85
N SER A 115 20.69 -9.95 3.98
CA SER A 115 21.29 -9.21 2.86
C SER A 115 21.00 -7.71 3.06
N PRO A 116 22.03 -6.84 3.02
CA PRO A 116 23.45 -7.11 2.80
C PRO A 116 24.12 -7.79 4.00
N LYS A 117 25.25 -8.48 3.75
CA LYS A 117 25.94 -9.35 4.74
C LYS A 117 26.61 -8.60 5.89
N ASP A 118 26.90 -7.33 5.75
CA ASP A 118 27.52 -6.45 6.75
C ASP A 118 26.52 -5.86 7.75
N SER A 119 25.29 -6.40 7.76
CA SER A 119 24.24 -5.96 8.68
C SER A 119 24.47 -6.45 10.10
N THR A 120 24.11 -5.63 11.08
CA THR A 120 24.18 -5.92 12.51
C THR A 120 22.85 -6.39 13.06
N ILE A 121 22.89 -7.40 13.96
CA ILE A 121 21.71 -7.99 14.59
C ILE A 121 21.67 -7.58 16.06
N TRP A 122 20.58 -6.95 16.44
CA TRP A 122 20.31 -6.48 17.79
C TRP A 122 19.14 -7.26 18.36
N ILE A 123 19.28 -7.72 19.59
CA ILE A 123 18.21 -8.41 20.33
C ILE A 123 17.96 -7.67 21.65
N ASP A 124 16.71 -7.30 21.88
CA ASP A 124 16.29 -6.52 23.06
C ASP A 124 17.18 -5.28 23.29
N GLY A 125 17.57 -4.60 22.20
CA GLY A 125 18.41 -3.40 22.21
C GLY A 125 19.91 -3.64 22.39
N LYS A 126 20.37 -4.89 22.47
CA LYS A 126 21.80 -5.23 22.58
C LYS A 126 22.31 -5.80 21.26
N LEU A 127 23.48 -5.35 20.81
CA LEU A 127 24.18 -5.95 19.67
C LEU A 127 24.65 -7.36 20.08
N LEU A 128 24.15 -8.38 19.37
CA LEU A 128 24.49 -9.78 19.66
C LEU A 128 25.27 -10.49 18.56
N GLY A 129 25.27 -9.99 17.34
CA GLY A 129 25.99 -10.67 16.28
C GLY A 129 25.85 -10.03 14.90
N ILE A 130 26.38 -10.75 13.92
CA ILE A 130 26.31 -10.46 12.50
C ILE A 130 25.56 -11.57 11.75
N THR A 131 25.27 -11.35 10.48
CA THR A 131 24.56 -12.33 9.66
C THR A 131 25.28 -13.67 9.60
N GLY A 132 24.51 -14.76 9.71
CA GLY A 132 25.00 -16.14 9.60
C GLY A 132 25.43 -16.79 10.92
N GLU A 133 25.61 -16.03 11.97
CA GLU A 133 25.88 -16.56 13.32
C GLU A 133 24.64 -17.21 13.93
N ILE A 134 24.87 -18.23 14.76
CA ILE A 134 23.78 -18.89 15.51
C ILE A 134 23.68 -18.23 16.88
N LEU A 135 22.56 -17.59 17.14
CA LEU A 135 22.25 -16.93 18.40
C LEU A 135 21.53 -17.92 19.32
N GLN A 136 22.08 -18.13 20.53
CA GLN A 136 21.45 -18.93 21.59
C GLN A 136 20.61 -17.98 22.46
N LEU A 137 19.29 -18.07 22.38
CA LEU A 137 18.38 -17.15 23.04
C LEU A 137 17.37 -17.89 23.93
N PRO A 138 17.00 -17.35 25.09
CA PRO A 138 15.90 -17.88 25.90
C PRO A 138 14.59 -17.99 25.10
N SER A 139 13.81 -19.04 25.40
CA SER A 139 12.53 -19.31 24.73
C SER A 139 11.42 -18.39 25.25
N ARG A 140 11.59 -17.10 25.03
CA ARG A 140 10.62 -16.03 25.30
C ARG A 140 10.61 -15.06 24.12
N PRO A 141 9.57 -14.19 24.02
CA PRO A 141 9.56 -13.15 23.02
C PRO A 141 10.78 -12.21 23.15
N HIS A 142 11.48 -11.99 22.02
CA HIS A 142 12.58 -11.06 21.90
C HIS A 142 12.32 -10.10 20.74
N LEU A 143 12.62 -8.82 20.93
CA LEU A 143 12.61 -7.86 19.85
C LEU A 143 13.92 -7.96 19.07
N MET A 144 13.88 -8.53 17.87
CA MET A 144 14.99 -8.53 16.93
C MET A 144 14.93 -7.26 16.08
N GLU A 145 16.05 -6.57 16.00
CA GLU A 145 16.25 -5.40 15.15
C GLU A 145 17.50 -5.61 14.30
N ILE A 146 17.39 -5.41 12.98
CA ILE A 146 18.50 -5.54 12.03
C ILE A 146 18.78 -4.17 11.44
N LYS A 147 20.05 -3.74 11.48
CA LYS A 147 20.48 -2.41 11.04
C LYS A 147 21.64 -2.51 10.05
N ASN A 148 21.57 -1.64 9.04
CA ASN A 148 22.69 -1.37 8.13
C ASN A 148 22.66 0.09 7.69
N SER A 149 23.82 0.67 7.44
CA SER A 149 23.93 2.04 6.94
C SER A 149 23.31 2.15 5.55
N GLY A 150 22.46 3.16 5.31
CA GLY A 150 21.76 3.36 4.03
C GLY A 150 20.48 2.53 3.84
N TYR A 151 20.18 1.62 4.76
CA TYR A 151 19.00 0.76 4.73
C TYR A 151 17.97 1.13 5.80
N VAL A 152 16.72 0.70 5.61
CA VAL A 152 15.67 0.82 6.62
C VAL A 152 15.83 -0.32 7.62
N SER A 153 15.82 0.01 8.92
CA SER A 153 15.92 -1.00 9.99
C SER A 153 14.72 -1.94 9.95
N TYR A 154 14.99 -3.24 10.04
CA TYR A 154 13.98 -4.28 10.13
C TYR A 154 13.74 -4.64 11.58
N LYS A 155 12.48 -4.71 12.03
CA LYS A 155 12.10 -5.10 13.39
C LYS A 155 11.08 -6.23 13.37
N LYS A 156 11.29 -7.23 14.21
CA LYS A 156 10.38 -8.38 14.37
C LYS A 156 10.49 -8.96 15.75
N VAL A 157 9.36 -9.31 16.37
CA VAL A 157 9.36 -10.14 17.57
C VAL A 157 9.55 -11.60 17.17
N ILE A 158 10.54 -12.25 17.78
CA ILE A 158 10.86 -13.67 17.59
C ILE A 158 10.74 -14.41 18.93
N THR A 159 10.28 -15.66 18.90
CA THR A 159 10.26 -16.54 20.07
C THR A 159 11.01 -17.81 19.70
N PRO A 160 12.26 -17.95 20.17
CA PRO A 160 13.08 -19.13 19.91
C PRO A 160 12.43 -20.38 20.50
N GLN A 161 12.41 -21.47 19.73
CA GLN A 161 11.87 -22.76 20.21
C GLN A 161 12.99 -23.63 20.73
N PRO A 162 12.82 -24.27 21.92
CA PRO A 162 13.85 -25.14 22.49
C PRO A 162 14.18 -26.29 21.56
N GLN A 163 15.43 -26.65 21.49
CA GLN A 163 15.94 -27.79 20.70
C GLN A 163 15.69 -27.73 19.20
N LEU A 164 15.24 -26.58 18.66
CA LEU A 164 15.04 -26.37 17.23
C LEU A 164 15.89 -25.21 16.75
N GLU A 165 16.63 -25.41 15.66
CA GLU A 165 17.30 -24.31 14.95
C GLU A 165 16.31 -23.63 14.02
N GLN A 166 16.04 -22.35 14.27
CA GLN A 166 15.17 -21.53 13.44
C GLN A 166 16.02 -20.67 12.50
N ILE A 167 15.76 -20.74 11.19
CA ILE A 167 16.46 -19.93 10.20
C ILE A 167 15.53 -18.77 9.79
N ILE A 168 15.96 -17.53 10.01
CA ILE A 168 15.27 -16.32 9.62
C ILE A 168 16.05 -15.66 8.48
N LYS A 169 15.39 -15.48 7.32
CA LYS A 169 15.99 -14.80 6.16
C LYS A 169 15.38 -13.40 6.06
N VAL A 170 16.23 -12.38 5.95
CA VAL A 170 15.81 -10.97 5.83
C VAL A 170 16.60 -10.29 4.71
N GLN A 171 15.87 -9.66 3.80
CA GLN A 171 16.38 -8.72 2.81
C GLN A 171 16.09 -7.32 3.32
N LEU A 172 17.12 -6.54 3.70
CA LEU A 172 16.91 -5.13 3.99
C LEU A 172 16.66 -4.35 2.70
N LEU A 173 15.77 -3.40 2.78
CA LEU A 173 15.52 -2.46 1.70
C LEU A 173 16.30 -1.18 1.94
N THR A 174 16.92 -0.63 0.91
CA THR A 174 17.42 0.73 0.94
C THR A 174 16.28 1.71 1.24
N LYS A 175 16.58 2.90 1.70
CA LYS A 175 15.55 3.94 1.91
C LYS A 175 14.75 4.22 0.63
N GLU A 176 15.40 4.07 -0.53
CA GLU A 176 14.75 4.24 -1.82
C GLU A 176 13.78 3.10 -2.16
N GLU A 177 14.25 1.86 -2.06
CA GLU A 177 13.39 0.68 -2.31
C GLU A 177 12.20 0.66 -1.35
N HIS A 178 12.42 0.98 -0.06
CA HIS A 178 11.35 1.07 0.94
C HIS A 178 10.33 2.15 0.59
N TYR A 179 10.80 3.34 0.16
CA TYR A 179 9.92 4.40 -0.31
C TYR A 179 9.05 3.90 -1.47
N TRP A 180 9.67 3.29 -2.50
CA TRP A 180 8.92 2.79 -3.65
C TRP A 180 7.99 1.62 -3.32
N ALA A 181 8.37 0.75 -2.39
CA ALA A 181 7.50 -0.32 -1.91
C ALA A 181 6.26 0.22 -1.16
N SER A 182 6.36 1.42 -0.59
CA SER A 182 5.24 2.10 0.08
C SER A 182 4.32 2.89 -0.86
N ILE A 183 4.71 3.08 -2.13
CA ILE A 183 3.94 3.82 -3.13
C ILE A 183 3.02 2.84 -3.87
N PRO A 184 1.69 3.02 -3.83
CA PRO A 184 0.76 2.15 -4.54
C PRO A 184 1.03 2.13 -6.05
N VAL A 185 1.00 0.96 -6.67
CA VAL A 185 1.14 0.82 -8.13
C VAL A 185 -0.10 1.30 -8.88
N GLU A 186 -1.23 1.38 -8.18
CA GLU A 186 -2.50 1.88 -8.69
C GLU A 186 -3.23 2.65 -7.59
N ILE A 187 -3.90 3.73 -7.95
CA ILE A 187 -4.74 4.54 -7.07
C ILE A 187 -6.09 4.79 -7.72
N THR A 188 -7.13 4.94 -6.92
CA THR A 188 -8.45 5.42 -7.37
C THR A 188 -8.67 6.81 -6.81
N SER A 189 -8.92 7.77 -7.69
CA SER A 189 -9.23 9.14 -7.29
C SER A 189 -10.62 9.24 -6.63
N LEU A 190 -10.84 10.28 -5.84
CA LEU A 190 -12.20 10.59 -5.34
C LEU A 190 -13.19 11.00 -6.44
N GLY A 191 -12.74 11.20 -7.67
CA GLY A 191 -13.56 11.35 -8.86
C GLY A 191 -13.90 10.02 -9.54
N GLY A 192 -13.35 8.89 -9.07
CA GLY A 192 -13.59 7.55 -9.61
C GLY A 192 -12.67 7.17 -10.78
N GLN A 193 -11.61 7.93 -11.07
CA GLN A 193 -10.59 7.54 -12.04
C GLN A 193 -9.61 6.55 -11.43
N ILE A 194 -9.26 5.50 -12.17
CA ILE A 194 -8.20 4.57 -11.81
C ILE A 194 -6.92 5.03 -12.50
N LEU A 195 -5.87 5.29 -11.72
CA LEU A 195 -4.58 5.74 -12.23
C LEU A 195 -3.49 4.72 -11.89
N LYS A 196 -2.64 4.41 -12.87
CA LYS A 196 -1.46 3.56 -12.70
C LYS A 196 -0.20 4.39 -12.53
N LEU A 197 0.71 3.87 -11.67
CA LEU A 197 2.04 4.43 -11.45
C LEU A 197 2.98 4.06 -12.61
N PHE A 198 3.65 5.07 -13.16
CA PHE A 198 4.70 4.92 -14.15
C PHE A 198 6.01 5.53 -13.66
N LYS A 199 7.09 4.78 -13.89
CA LYS A 199 8.48 5.17 -13.63
C LYS A 199 9.25 5.00 -14.93
N PRO A 200 9.16 5.93 -15.88
CA PRO A 200 9.87 5.82 -17.15
C PRO A 200 11.38 5.73 -16.93
N GLU A 201 12.00 4.77 -17.59
CA GLU A 201 13.45 4.60 -17.55
C GLU A 201 14.06 4.91 -18.91
N GLY A 202 15.29 5.40 -18.90
CA GLY A 202 16.02 5.73 -20.11
C GLY A 202 15.46 6.92 -20.87
N THR A 203 15.68 6.92 -22.17
CA THR A 203 15.18 7.92 -23.12
C THR A 203 14.30 7.25 -24.17
N PHE A 204 13.36 8.00 -24.72
CA PHE A 204 12.56 7.56 -25.87
C PHE A 204 12.49 8.65 -26.93
N THR A 205 12.12 8.29 -28.15
CA THR A 205 12.00 9.23 -29.25
C THR A 205 10.53 9.62 -29.47
N MET A 206 10.21 10.90 -29.46
CA MET A 206 8.94 11.47 -29.89
C MET A 206 9.02 11.90 -31.34
N GLY A 207 7.84 12.02 -31.97
CA GLY A 207 7.71 12.43 -33.37
C GLY A 207 7.71 11.22 -34.30
N ALA A 208 7.93 11.45 -35.58
CA ALA A 208 7.93 10.45 -36.63
C ALA A 208 9.10 10.65 -37.59
N PRO A 209 9.74 9.59 -38.13
CA PRO A 209 10.77 9.67 -39.13
C PRO A 209 10.19 10.21 -40.45
N ARG A 210 11.03 10.85 -41.27
CA ARG A 210 10.57 11.52 -42.49
C ARG A 210 9.88 10.60 -43.49
N GLN A 211 10.21 9.30 -43.45
CA GLN A 211 9.69 8.26 -44.35
C GLN A 211 8.35 7.68 -43.86
N GLU A 212 7.89 8.03 -42.65
CA GLU A 212 6.63 7.48 -42.13
C GLU A 212 5.43 8.05 -42.93
N VAL A 213 4.60 7.15 -43.45
CA VAL A 213 3.42 7.50 -44.23
C VAL A 213 2.44 8.32 -43.37
N GLY A 214 1.90 9.39 -43.94
CA GLY A 214 0.98 10.30 -43.24
C GLY A 214 1.66 11.24 -42.24
N ARG A 215 3.01 11.24 -42.14
CA ARG A 215 3.75 12.15 -41.27
C ARG A 215 3.47 13.61 -41.62
N ARG A 216 3.27 14.43 -40.59
CA ARG A 216 3.13 15.89 -40.70
C ARG A 216 4.40 16.62 -40.30
N ALA A 217 4.57 17.84 -40.79
CA ALA A 217 5.77 18.66 -40.54
C ALA A 217 6.04 18.95 -39.07
N ASN A 218 4.99 19.02 -38.26
CA ASN A 218 5.06 19.28 -36.82
C ASN A 218 5.47 18.07 -35.95
N GLU A 219 5.65 16.90 -36.55
CA GLU A 219 6.05 15.65 -35.88
C GLU A 219 7.58 15.46 -35.92
N VAL A 220 8.31 16.46 -35.47
CA VAL A 220 9.79 16.45 -35.49
C VAL A 220 10.30 15.41 -34.49
N LEU A 221 11.26 14.57 -34.94
CA LEU A 221 11.94 13.62 -34.07
C LEU A 221 12.76 14.35 -33.01
N ARG A 222 12.54 13.95 -31.75
CA ARG A 222 13.29 14.47 -30.59
C ARG A 222 13.44 13.41 -29.51
N LYS A 223 14.61 13.36 -28.89
CA LYS A 223 14.86 12.50 -27.75
C LYS A 223 14.30 13.14 -26.49
N VAL A 224 13.62 12.36 -25.67
CA VAL A 224 13.00 12.81 -24.42
C VAL A 224 13.35 11.85 -23.31
N LYS A 225 13.57 12.39 -22.12
CA LYS A 225 13.73 11.64 -20.88
C LYS A 225 12.72 12.14 -19.85
N ILE A 226 11.84 11.27 -19.38
CA ILE A 226 10.93 11.55 -18.28
C ILE A 226 11.61 11.02 -17.00
N THR A 227 11.90 11.92 -16.07
CA THR A 227 12.61 11.57 -14.82
C THR A 227 11.70 11.56 -13.62
N ARG A 228 10.55 12.24 -13.69
CA ARG A 228 9.58 12.31 -12.60
C ARG A 228 8.56 11.20 -12.72
N PRO A 229 8.47 10.28 -11.75
CA PRO A 229 7.41 9.30 -11.70
C PRO A 229 6.03 9.96 -11.57
N PHE A 230 5.07 9.40 -12.28
CA PHE A 230 3.72 9.95 -12.32
C PHE A 230 2.66 8.86 -12.37
N TYR A 231 1.46 9.22 -11.92
CA TYR A 231 0.25 8.46 -12.13
C TYR A 231 -0.46 8.99 -13.38
N LEU A 232 -1.02 8.06 -14.17
CA LEU A 232 -1.84 8.38 -15.33
C LEU A 232 -3.13 7.59 -15.28
N ALA A 233 -4.26 8.25 -15.53
CA ALA A 233 -5.55 7.59 -15.62
C ALA A 233 -5.58 6.56 -16.75
N THR A 234 -6.11 5.37 -16.44
CA THR A 234 -6.16 4.26 -17.39
C THR A 234 -7.11 4.53 -18.55
N LYS A 235 -8.10 5.41 -18.37
CA LYS A 235 -9.14 5.77 -19.33
C LYS A 235 -9.33 7.28 -19.36
N GLU A 236 -10.04 7.77 -20.37
CA GLU A 236 -10.52 9.16 -20.41
C GLU A 236 -11.50 9.44 -19.26
N VAL A 237 -11.62 10.70 -18.87
CA VAL A 237 -12.65 11.15 -17.93
C VAL A 237 -14.01 11.01 -18.55
N THR A 238 -14.94 10.36 -17.83
CA THR A 238 -16.30 10.11 -18.29
C THR A 238 -17.26 11.25 -17.95
N ASN A 239 -18.41 11.28 -18.60
CA ASN A 239 -19.47 12.26 -18.30
C ASN A 239 -19.88 12.21 -16.82
N ASP A 240 -20.14 11.02 -16.25
CA ASP A 240 -20.55 10.88 -14.84
C ASP A 240 -19.45 11.31 -13.85
N GLN A 241 -18.17 11.15 -14.20
CA GLN A 241 -17.05 11.66 -13.42
C GLN A 241 -16.97 13.19 -13.48
N TYR A 242 -17.18 13.78 -14.66
CA TYR A 242 -17.17 15.23 -14.83
C TYR A 242 -18.37 15.91 -14.16
N TRP A 243 -19.56 15.30 -14.19
CA TRP A 243 -20.76 15.82 -13.53
C TRP A 243 -20.63 15.94 -12.01
N GLN A 244 -19.71 15.20 -11.37
CA GLN A 244 -19.40 15.42 -9.96
C GLN A 244 -18.77 16.80 -9.69
N TYR A 245 -18.11 17.36 -10.68
CA TYR A 245 -17.52 18.70 -10.64
C TYR A 245 -18.54 19.77 -11.04
N LYS A 246 -19.12 19.60 -12.20
CA LYS A 246 -20.02 20.60 -12.79
C LYS A 246 -20.97 19.94 -13.78
N GLN A 247 -22.23 20.37 -13.75
CA GLN A 247 -23.18 19.96 -14.77
C GLN A 247 -22.69 20.41 -16.16
N HIS A 248 -22.69 19.50 -17.11
CA HIS A 248 -22.21 19.69 -18.46
C HIS A 248 -22.97 18.77 -19.41
N SER A 249 -23.10 19.16 -20.68
CA SER A 249 -23.56 18.30 -21.75
C SER A 249 -22.50 18.16 -22.82
N SER A 250 -22.12 16.93 -23.12
CA SER A 250 -21.30 16.57 -24.28
C SER A 250 -22.07 16.62 -25.60
N ARG A 251 -23.38 16.91 -25.52
CA ARG A 251 -24.27 17.14 -26.66
C ARG A 251 -24.57 15.90 -27.53
N HIS A 252 -24.79 16.13 -28.80
CA HIS A 252 -25.13 15.10 -29.79
C HIS A 252 -24.31 15.33 -31.06
N ALA A 253 -24.02 14.25 -31.76
CA ALA A 253 -23.44 14.26 -33.09
C ALA A 253 -24.28 13.36 -34.01
N GLY A 254 -24.73 13.87 -35.15
CA GLY A 254 -25.57 13.13 -36.08
C GLY A 254 -26.81 12.49 -35.45
N GLY A 255 -27.46 13.16 -34.49
CA GLY A 255 -28.61 12.64 -33.76
C GLY A 255 -28.28 11.59 -32.68
N LYS A 256 -27.01 11.21 -32.49
CA LYS A 256 -26.56 10.30 -31.43
C LYS A 256 -26.08 11.07 -30.22
N THR A 257 -26.47 10.64 -29.02
CA THR A 257 -26.01 11.29 -27.77
C THR A 257 -24.57 10.97 -27.45
N LEU A 258 -23.84 11.98 -26.96
CA LEU A 258 -22.51 11.88 -26.39
C LEU A 258 -22.55 12.00 -24.84
N ASP A 259 -23.76 12.05 -24.26
CA ASP A 259 -23.99 12.31 -22.82
C ASP A 259 -24.27 11.04 -22.00
N ARG A 260 -23.99 9.84 -22.50
CA ARG A 260 -24.13 8.65 -21.65
C ARG A 260 -23.10 8.68 -20.51
N PRO A 261 -23.46 8.23 -19.30
CA PRO A 261 -22.58 8.36 -18.12
C PRO A 261 -21.16 7.84 -18.31
N LYS A 262 -21.00 6.73 -19.03
CA LYS A 262 -19.70 6.06 -19.24
C LYS A 262 -19.02 6.41 -20.57
N GLN A 263 -19.60 7.28 -21.40
CA GLN A 263 -18.90 7.86 -22.54
C GLN A 263 -17.90 8.91 -22.04
N PRO A 264 -16.78 9.16 -22.78
CA PRO A 264 -15.85 10.23 -22.42
C PRO A 264 -16.54 11.58 -22.47
N VAL A 265 -16.21 12.47 -21.54
CA VAL A 265 -16.67 13.85 -21.59
C VAL A 265 -15.98 14.58 -22.74
N VAL A 266 -16.78 15.22 -23.59
CA VAL A 266 -16.34 16.02 -24.74
C VAL A 266 -17.01 17.38 -24.75
N SER A 267 -16.77 18.19 -25.78
CA SER A 267 -17.29 19.56 -25.87
C SER A 267 -16.86 20.45 -24.69
N ILE A 268 -15.65 20.21 -24.18
CA ILE A 268 -14.99 20.98 -23.14
C ILE A 268 -13.69 21.58 -23.68
N SER A 269 -13.37 22.78 -23.21
CA SER A 269 -12.08 23.43 -23.51
C SER A 269 -10.95 22.86 -22.66
N TRP A 270 -9.71 23.12 -23.06
CA TRP A 270 -8.53 22.81 -22.26
C TRP A 270 -8.60 23.42 -20.85
N GLU A 271 -9.06 24.66 -20.76
CA GLU A 271 -9.21 25.37 -19.49
C GLU A 271 -10.21 24.68 -18.56
N GLN A 272 -11.35 24.23 -19.11
CA GLN A 272 -12.35 23.47 -18.33
C GLN A 272 -11.79 22.13 -17.84
N ALA A 273 -10.99 21.45 -18.64
CA ALA A 273 -10.30 20.21 -18.22
C ALA A 273 -9.25 20.49 -17.12
N ALA A 274 -8.50 21.58 -17.23
CA ALA A 274 -7.52 22.00 -16.20
C ALA A 274 -8.20 22.41 -14.87
N LEU A 275 -9.33 23.11 -14.94
CA LEU A 275 -10.14 23.46 -13.76
C LEU A 275 -10.73 22.22 -13.09
N TYR A 276 -11.15 21.20 -13.86
CA TYR A 276 -11.55 19.90 -13.31
C TYR A 276 -10.41 19.25 -12.53
N CYS A 277 -9.19 19.25 -13.06
CA CYS A 277 -8.02 18.73 -12.37
C CYS A 277 -7.76 19.46 -11.03
N ASN A 278 -7.91 20.79 -11.01
CA ASN A 278 -7.80 21.58 -9.78
C ASN A 278 -8.90 21.25 -8.77
N TRP A 279 -10.15 21.09 -9.23
CA TRP A 279 -11.24 20.66 -8.37
C TRP A 279 -10.96 19.29 -7.74
N LEU A 280 -10.52 18.33 -8.54
CA LEU A 280 -10.19 16.98 -8.06
C LEU A 280 -9.04 17.01 -7.04
N SER A 281 -8.04 17.85 -7.28
CA SER A 281 -6.94 18.08 -6.32
C SER A 281 -7.45 18.60 -4.98
N ARG A 282 -8.31 19.62 -4.99
CA ARG A 282 -8.91 20.18 -3.77
C ARG A 282 -9.78 19.16 -3.02
N LYS A 283 -10.54 18.35 -3.77
CA LYS A 283 -11.38 17.27 -3.20
C LYS A 283 -10.54 16.27 -2.41
N GLU A 284 -9.29 16.02 -2.84
CA GLU A 284 -8.32 15.14 -2.18
C GLU A 284 -7.32 15.88 -1.25
N LYS A 285 -7.53 17.17 -1.01
CA LYS A 285 -6.65 18.01 -0.19
C LYS A 285 -5.21 18.08 -0.71
N LEU A 286 -5.04 17.94 -2.03
CA LEU A 286 -3.75 18.08 -2.70
C LEU A 286 -3.55 19.53 -3.15
N LEU A 287 -2.30 19.98 -3.19
CA LEU A 287 -1.97 21.28 -3.76
C LEU A 287 -2.27 21.25 -5.28
N PRO A 288 -3.18 22.10 -5.80
CA PRO A 288 -3.50 22.15 -7.22
C PRO A 288 -2.26 22.43 -8.08
N PHE A 289 -2.23 21.78 -9.24
CA PHE A 289 -1.13 21.96 -10.20
C PHE A 289 -1.26 23.28 -10.97
N TYR A 290 -2.46 23.63 -11.40
CA TYR A 290 -2.70 24.86 -12.12
C TYR A 290 -2.93 26.05 -11.18
N ILE A 291 -2.33 27.20 -11.49
CA ILE A 291 -2.58 28.47 -10.81
C ILE A 291 -3.86 29.05 -11.41
N GLU A 292 -4.84 29.28 -10.55
CA GLU A 292 -6.18 29.72 -10.94
C GLU A 292 -6.46 31.11 -10.38
N SER A 293 -6.97 32.00 -11.23
CA SER A 293 -7.47 33.32 -10.85
C SER A 293 -8.75 33.62 -11.60
N ALA A 294 -9.82 34.01 -10.90
CA ALA A 294 -11.15 34.31 -11.48
C ALA A 294 -11.66 33.24 -12.47
N ASN A 295 -11.55 31.97 -12.12
CA ASN A 295 -11.91 30.80 -12.97
C ASN A 295 -11.13 30.70 -14.28
N LYS A 296 -9.96 31.31 -14.35
CA LYS A 296 -9.02 31.19 -15.46
C LYS A 296 -7.70 30.60 -15.00
N ILE A 297 -7.06 29.80 -15.85
CA ILE A 297 -5.73 29.28 -15.60
C ILE A 297 -4.69 30.31 -16.04
N THR A 298 -3.88 30.78 -15.10
CA THR A 298 -2.86 31.79 -15.31
C THR A 298 -1.44 31.25 -15.28
N GLY A 299 -1.25 29.97 -14.92
CA GLY A 299 0.05 29.35 -14.84
C GLY A 299 -0.01 27.96 -14.25
N SER A 300 1.15 27.41 -13.89
CA SER A 300 1.26 26.10 -13.27
C SER A 300 2.32 26.08 -12.17
N ASN A 301 2.05 25.29 -11.11
CA ASN A 301 3.00 24.98 -10.07
C ASN A 301 3.59 23.58 -10.31
N ILE A 302 4.74 23.52 -10.94
CA ILE A 302 5.41 22.28 -11.33
C ILE A 302 5.84 21.41 -10.13
N SER A 303 5.93 21.97 -8.91
CA SER A 303 6.24 21.23 -7.69
C SER A 303 5.00 20.62 -7.01
N ALA A 304 3.80 20.97 -7.47
CA ALA A 304 2.56 20.42 -6.94
C ALA A 304 2.37 18.96 -7.32
N THR A 305 1.70 18.20 -6.46
CA THR A 305 1.35 16.81 -6.66
C THR A 305 -0.15 16.59 -6.90
N GLY A 306 -0.88 17.66 -7.08
CA GLY A 306 -2.28 17.63 -7.49
C GLY A 306 -2.48 17.12 -8.91
N TYR A 307 -3.73 16.89 -9.28
CA TYR A 307 -4.12 16.42 -10.59
C TYR A 307 -3.85 17.49 -11.65
N ARG A 308 -3.52 17.01 -12.84
CA ARG A 308 -3.25 17.80 -14.05
C ARG A 308 -3.54 16.99 -15.30
N LEU A 309 -3.48 17.61 -16.45
CA LEU A 309 -3.39 16.90 -17.71
C LEU A 309 -1.98 16.29 -17.86
N PRO A 310 -1.82 15.14 -18.53
CA PRO A 310 -0.49 14.63 -18.83
C PRO A 310 0.26 15.64 -19.72
N THR A 311 1.58 15.72 -19.60
CA THR A 311 2.37 16.42 -20.61
C THR A 311 2.29 15.67 -21.93
N GLU A 312 2.56 16.38 -23.05
CA GLU A 312 2.64 15.73 -24.35
C GLU A 312 3.64 14.58 -24.36
N ALA A 313 4.76 14.74 -23.65
CA ALA A 313 5.79 13.71 -23.52
C ALA A 313 5.31 12.49 -22.72
N GLU A 314 4.64 12.71 -21.62
CA GLU A 314 4.06 11.62 -20.80
C GLU A 314 3.00 10.84 -21.58
N TRP A 315 2.12 11.56 -22.28
CA TRP A 315 1.12 10.95 -23.15
C TRP A 315 1.78 10.13 -24.26
N ALA A 316 2.76 10.70 -24.95
CA ALA A 316 3.47 10.06 -26.03
C ALA A 316 4.26 8.82 -25.58
N TRP A 317 4.85 8.86 -24.39
CA TRP A 317 5.51 7.70 -23.78
C TRP A 317 4.50 6.62 -23.38
N ALA A 318 3.36 7.03 -22.81
CA ALA A 318 2.31 6.14 -22.36
C ALA A 318 1.64 5.39 -23.52
N ALA A 319 1.44 6.06 -24.64
CA ALA A 319 0.83 5.49 -25.84
C ALA A 319 1.71 4.42 -26.52
N ARG A 320 3.05 4.53 -26.39
CA ARG A 320 3.99 3.59 -27.01
C ARG A 320 4.15 2.32 -26.19
N SER A 321 4.14 1.16 -26.83
CA SER A 321 4.19 -0.16 -26.18
C SER A 321 5.57 -0.53 -25.63
N SER A 322 6.66 -0.02 -26.22
CA SER A 322 8.04 -0.26 -25.79
C SER A 322 8.88 0.99 -26.00
N GLY A 323 9.89 1.18 -25.15
CA GLY A 323 10.86 2.29 -25.29
C GLY A 323 11.79 2.19 -26.52
N SER A 324 11.64 1.16 -27.35
CA SER A 324 12.38 0.99 -28.60
C SER A 324 11.72 1.73 -29.74
N ASP A 325 12.54 2.31 -30.61
CA ASP A 325 12.19 3.20 -31.71
C ASP A 325 11.28 2.59 -32.82
N ASN A 326 10.83 1.37 -32.67
CA ASN A 326 9.99 0.69 -33.66
C ASN A 326 8.51 1.09 -33.51
N GLN A 327 8.21 2.36 -33.78
CA GLN A 327 6.85 2.92 -33.84
C GLN A 327 6.04 2.43 -35.04
N SER A 328 6.70 1.84 -36.00
CA SER A 328 6.09 1.45 -37.29
C SER A 328 5.25 0.18 -37.24
N GLU A 329 5.22 -0.55 -36.12
CA GLU A 329 4.57 -1.87 -36.10
C GLU A 329 3.04 -1.82 -36.10
N ASN A 330 2.39 -0.71 -35.70
CA ASN A 330 0.96 -0.82 -35.39
C ASN A 330 0.01 -0.33 -36.47
N LEU A 331 0.29 0.73 -37.23
CA LEU A 331 -0.65 1.19 -38.25
C LEU A 331 -0.07 1.22 -39.67
N HIS A 332 1.23 1.45 -39.82
CA HIS A 332 1.83 1.56 -41.15
C HIS A 332 1.72 0.27 -41.98
N ASN A 333 1.89 -0.88 -41.33
CA ASN A 333 1.75 -2.20 -41.96
C ASN A 333 0.34 -2.83 -41.82
N ASN A 334 -0.56 -2.18 -41.08
CA ASN A 334 -1.89 -2.69 -40.74
C ASN A 334 -2.99 -1.65 -40.92
N PHE A 335 -2.86 -0.75 -41.92
CA PHE A 335 -3.99 0.09 -42.32
C PHE A 335 -4.74 -0.60 -43.47
N PRO A 336 -6.05 -0.74 -43.37
CA PRO A 336 -6.96 -0.30 -42.29
C PRO A 336 -6.69 -1.04 -40.97
N PRO A 337 -7.08 -0.44 -39.83
CA PRO A 337 -6.89 -1.05 -38.52
C PRO A 337 -7.53 -2.45 -38.45
N LYS A 338 -6.99 -3.32 -37.60
CA LYS A 338 -7.59 -4.64 -37.33
C LYS A 338 -8.95 -4.44 -36.64
N ASP A 339 -9.87 -5.39 -36.87
CA ASP A 339 -11.19 -5.36 -36.22
C ASP A 339 -11.09 -5.10 -34.71
N LYS A 340 -11.90 -4.15 -34.25
CA LYS A 340 -12.00 -3.76 -32.82
C LYS A 340 -10.71 -3.28 -32.18
N SER A 341 -9.79 -2.71 -32.96
CA SER A 341 -8.55 -2.13 -32.42
C SER A 341 -8.76 -0.80 -31.72
N GLY A 342 -9.82 -0.07 -32.04
CA GLY A 342 -10.18 1.23 -31.46
C GLY A 342 -11.45 1.79 -32.09
N ASN A 343 -11.98 2.87 -31.54
CA ASN A 343 -13.14 3.58 -32.09
C ASN A 343 -12.66 4.70 -33.02
N PHE A 344 -12.92 4.55 -34.32
CA PHE A 344 -12.51 5.47 -35.40
C PHE A 344 -13.70 5.86 -36.27
N ALA A 345 -13.49 6.77 -37.20
CA ALA A 345 -14.48 7.06 -38.24
C ALA A 345 -14.57 5.87 -39.19
N ASP A 346 -15.52 5.00 -38.97
CA ASP A 346 -15.72 3.75 -39.67
C ASP A 346 -17.10 3.71 -40.40
N ILE A 347 -17.41 2.56 -40.98
CA ILE A 347 -18.68 2.36 -41.72
C ILE A 347 -19.91 2.62 -40.84
N SER A 348 -19.82 2.42 -39.50
CA SER A 348 -20.92 2.68 -38.57
C SER A 348 -21.27 4.18 -38.50
N ALA A 349 -20.31 5.05 -38.80
CA ALA A 349 -20.43 6.50 -38.79
C ALA A 349 -20.73 7.11 -40.20
N ALA A 350 -20.91 6.30 -41.25
CA ALA A 350 -21.07 6.76 -42.63
C ALA A 350 -22.26 7.72 -42.85
N ASN A 351 -23.26 7.65 -41.99
CA ASN A 351 -24.43 8.58 -42.07
C ASN A 351 -24.17 9.91 -41.32
N ILE A 352 -23.04 10.04 -40.62
CA ILE A 352 -22.73 11.17 -39.77
C ILE A 352 -21.49 11.94 -40.29
N LEU A 353 -20.54 11.20 -40.87
CA LEU A 353 -19.25 11.71 -41.31
C LEU A 353 -19.10 11.60 -42.83
N GLU A 354 -18.42 12.58 -43.41
CA GLU A 354 -18.17 12.60 -44.87
C GLU A 354 -17.08 11.58 -45.29
N SER A 355 -16.17 11.26 -44.41
CA SER A 355 -15.07 10.32 -44.67
C SER A 355 -14.99 9.26 -43.56
N VAL A 356 -15.02 8.01 -43.98
CA VAL A 356 -14.94 6.83 -43.06
C VAL A 356 -13.99 5.78 -43.61
N ILE A 357 -13.54 4.89 -42.78
CA ILE A 357 -12.76 3.69 -43.17
C ILE A 357 -13.78 2.63 -43.63
N PRO A 358 -13.88 2.34 -44.94
CA PRO A 358 -15.02 1.61 -45.49
C PRO A 358 -15.03 0.11 -45.13
N ILE A 359 -13.92 -0.45 -44.74
CA ILE A 359 -13.75 -1.89 -44.41
C ILE A 359 -13.49 -2.12 -42.94
N TYR A 360 -13.69 -1.12 -42.10
CA TYR A 360 -13.59 -1.21 -40.64
C TYR A 360 -14.95 -1.01 -40.00
N ASN A 361 -15.26 -1.76 -38.94
CA ASN A 361 -16.51 -1.61 -38.19
C ASN A 361 -16.26 -1.91 -36.71
N ASP A 362 -16.18 -0.88 -35.88
CA ASP A 362 -16.08 -1.01 -34.45
C ASP A 362 -17.43 -1.10 -33.72
N GLY A 363 -18.52 -0.81 -34.44
CA GLY A 363 -19.90 -0.85 -33.94
C GLY A 363 -20.36 0.45 -33.25
N HIS A 364 -19.55 1.52 -33.30
CA HIS A 364 -19.85 2.80 -32.66
C HIS A 364 -19.82 3.95 -33.67
N SER A 365 -20.95 4.56 -33.94
CA SER A 365 -21.06 5.70 -34.89
C SER A 365 -20.58 7.04 -34.28
N THR A 366 -20.32 7.08 -32.98
CA THR A 366 -19.80 8.21 -32.20
C THR A 366 -18.95 7.66 -31.06
N THR A 367 -18.76 8.42 -29.97
CA THR A 367 -17.99 7.94 -28.82
C THR A 367 -18.51 6.63 -28.25
N ALA A 368 -17.63 5.70 -27.94
CA ALA A 368 -17.89 4.47 -27.20
C ALA A 368 -17.80 4.70 -25.68
N THR A 369 -18.30 3.75 -24.88
CA THR A 369 -17.98 3.68 -23.46
C THR A 369 -16.47 3.57 -23.28
N VAL A 370 -15.86 4.33 -22.38
CA VAL A 370 -14.41 4.30 -22.16
C VAL A 370 -13.93 2.90 -21.79
N GLY A 371 -12.84 2.44 -22.41
CA GLY A 371 -12.28 1.10 -22.18
C GLY A 371 -13.08 -0.02 -22.86
N SER A 372 -13.81 0.27 -23.92
CA SER A 372 -14.51 -0.74 -24.74
C SER A 372 -13.57 -1.58 -25.60
N PHE A 373 -12.35 -1.11 -25.82
CA PHE A 373 -11.32 -1.75 -26.62
C PHE A 373 -10.16 -2.27 -25.75
N ASN A 374 -9.31 -3.12 -26.30
CA ASN A 374 -8.20 -3.70 -25.56
C ASN A 374 -7.19 -2.61 -25.13
N PRO A 375 -6.69 -2.69 -23.91
CA PRO A 375 -5.64 -1.77 -23.47
C PRO A 375 -4.30 -2.06 -24.17
N ASN A 376 -3.44 -1.06 -24.23
CA ASN A 376 -2.06 -1.28 -24.62
C ASN A 376 -1.27 -2.09 -23.56
N LYS A 377 -0.01 -2.44 -23.82
CA LYS A 377 0.84 -3.24 -22.91
C LYS A 377 1.04 -2.59 -21.51
N LYS A 378 0.82 -1.28 -21.38
CA LYS A 378 0.87 -0.56 -20.10
C LYS A 378 -0.48 -0.60 -19.35
N GLY A 379 -1.51 -1.18 -19.96
CA GLY A 379 -2.87 -1.26 -19.39
C GLY A 379 -3.63 0.06 -19.50
N LEU A 380 -3.33 0.86 -20.51
CA LEU A 380 -4.01 2.11 -20.84
C LEU A 380 -4.93 1.91 -22.04
N TYR A 381 -6.14 2.43 -21.95
CA TYR A 381 -7.20 2.29 -22.94
C TYR A 381 -7.34 3.54 -23.80
N ASP A 382 -7.84 3.37 -24.99
CA ASP A 382 -8.38 4.40 -25.87
C ASP A 382 -7.38 5.51 -26.29
N LEU A 383 -6.05 5.24 -26.23
CA LEU A 383 -5.02 6.24 -26.60
C LEU A 383 -4.90 6.48 -28.11
N ASP A 384 -5.39 5.57 -28.92
CA ASP A 384 -5.32 5.63 -30.38
C ASP A 384 -6.70 5.87 -31.04
N GLY A 385 -7.79 6.00 -30.24
CA GLY A 385 -9.14 6.19 -30.76
C GLY A 385 -10.09 6.74 -29.73
N ASN A 386 -11.40 6.59 -29.94
CA ASN A 386 -12.50 7.10 -29.14
C ASN A 386 -12.55 8.63 -29.14
N VAL A 387 -11.82 9.31 -28.25
CA VAL A 387 -11.66 10.76 -28.33
C VAL A 387 -10.18 11.14 -28.29
N ALA A 388 -9.81 12.16 -29.05
CA ALA A 388 -8.52 12.81 -28.90
C ALA A 388 -8.46 13.52 -27.54
N GLU A 389 -7.27 13.77 -27.03
CA GLU A 389 -7.09 14.19 -25.64
C GLU A 389 -6.33 15.50 -25.51
N TRP A 390 -6.88 16.42 -24.72
CA TRP A 390 -6.13 17.58 -24.25
C TRP A 390 -4.93 17.13 -23.42
N VAL A 391 -3.75 17.67 -23.73
CA VAL A 391 -2.55 17.54 -22.89
C VAL A 391 -2.14 18.90 -22.32
N ASN A 392 -1.20 18.91 -21.38
CA ASN A 392 -0.82 20.12 -20.66
C ASN A 392 -0.22 21.21 -21.55
N ASP A 393 0.52 20.80 -22.57
CA ASP A 393 1.48 21.63 -23.30
C ASP A 393 0.80 22.68 -24.20
N TYR A 394 1.37 23.86 -24.24
CA TYR A 394 1.14 24.75 -25.36
C TYR A 394 1.76 24.18 -26.63
N TYR A 395 1.07 24.41 -27.76
CA TYR A 395 1.57 23.98 -29.06
C TYR A 395 2.77 24.79 -29.49
N GLY A 396 3.79 24.12 -29.95
CA GLY A 396 4.97 24.70 -30.58
C GLY A 396 5.75 23.64 -31.33
N ILE A 397 6.38 24.02 -32.42
CA ILE A 397 7.31 23.16 -33.18
C ILE A 397 8.70 23.39 -32.59
N ARG A 398 9.25 22.39 -31.94
CA ARG A 398 10.59 22.42 -31.37
C ARG A 398 11.53 21.63 -32.26
N PHE A 399 12.56 22.25 -32.73
CA PHE A 399 13.65 21.61 -33.44
C PHE A 399 14.77 21.35 -32.44
N ASN A 400 14.94 20.11 -32.02
CA ASN A 400 16.10 19.72 -31.23
C ASN A 400 17.31 19.57 -32.18
N LEU A 401 18.11 20.60 -32.30
CA LEU A 401 19.31 20.61 -33.15
C LEU A 401 20.49 19.83 -32.54
N GLY A 402 20.33 19.22 -31.37
CA GLY A 402 21.35 18.46 -30.66
C GLY A 402 20.96 17.02 -30.39
N ASN A 403 21.95 16.20 -30.02
CA ASN A 403 21.76 14.80 -29.61
C ASN A 403 21.35 14.63 -28.15
N THR A 404 21.17 15.71 -27.39
CA THR A 404 20.80 15.69 -25.97
C THR A 404 19.31 15.50 -25.81
N ALA A 405 18.92 14.63 -24.85
CA ALA A 405 17.52 14.43 -24.53
C ALA A 405 16.93 15.63 -23.79
N GLU A 406 15.71 16.04 -24.17
CA GLU A 406 14.90 16.98 -23.38
C GLU A 406 14.45 16.30 -22.09
N ILE A 407 14.67 16.94 -20.94
CA ILE A 407 14.32 16.40 -19.63
C ILE A 407 12.95 16.96 -19.21
N ASP A 408 12.00 16.07 -18.91
CA ASP A 408 10.64 16.40 -18.44
C ASP A 408 10.00 17.58 -19.20
N PRO A 409 9.95 17.55 -20.56
CA PRO A 409 9.46 18.69 -21.32
C PRO A 409 7.96 18.92 -21.07
N MET A 410 7.58 20.20 -21.00
CA MET A 410 6.20 20.66 -20.78
C MET A 410 5.70 21.60 -21.89
N GLY A 411 6.34 21.59 -23.05
CA GLY A 411 6.03 22.51 -24.14
C GLY A 411 6.61 23.91 -23.94
N PRO A 412 6.21 24.88 -24.78
CA PRO A 412 6.47 26.31 -24.57
C PRO A 412 5.82 26.83 -23.29
N ASN A 413 6.38 27.87 -22.68
CA ASN A 413 5.82 28.46 -21.47
C ASN A 413 4.51 29.22 -21.74
N GLU A 414 4.29 29.68 -22.96
CA GLU A 414 3.12 30.44 -23.43
C GLU A 414 2.76 30.06 -24.87
N GLY A 415 1.54 30.35 -25.28
CA GLY A 415 1.03 30.10 -26.60
C GLY A 415 -0.47 30.33 -26.70
N GLU A 416 -1.01 30.40 -27.91
CA GLU A 416 -2.44 30.57 -28.16
C GLU A 416 -3.20 29.21 -28.25
N LEU A 417 -2.49 28.16 -28.65
CA LEU A 417 -3.05 26.84 -28.88
C LEU A 417 -2.48 25.82 -27.91
N LYS A 418 -3.32 24.86 -27.53
CA LYS A 418 -2.92 23.70 -26.74
C LYS A 418 -2.77 22.47 -27.64
N VAL A 419 -1.90 21.56 -27.24
CA VAL A 419 -1.69 20.30 -27.96
C VAL A 419 -2.84 19.34 -27.67
N ILE A 420 -3.31 18.65 -28.71
CA ILE A 420 -4.24 17.54 -28.66
C ILE A 420 -3.53 16.30 -29.19
N ARG A 421 -3.71 15.17 -28.54
CA ARG A 421 -3.08 13.90 -28.89
C ARG A 421 -4.11 12.79 -29.08
N GLY A 422 -3.70 11.77 -29.86
CA GLY A 422 -4.54 10.61 -30.12
C GLY A 422 -5.49 10.76 -31.31
N GLY A 423 -5.98 9.62 -31.77
CA GLY A 423 -7.10 9.57 -32.73
C GLY A 423 -8.45 9.81 -32.06
N SER A 424 -9.51 9.91 -32.86
CA SER A 424 -10.87 10.04 -32.35
C SER A 424 -11.85 9.31 -33.27
N TRP A 425 -13.10 9.18 -32.82
CA TRP A 425 -14.22 8.63 -33.59
C TRP A 425 -14.50 9.40 -34.89
N ARG A 426 -13.89 10.58 -35.09
CA ARG A 426 -14.00 11.39 -36.29
C ARG A 426 -12.86 11.19 -37.31
N HIS A 427 -11.81 10.45 -36.91
CA HIS A 427 -10.61 10.29 -37.72
C HIS A 427 -10.67 9.02 -38.58
N SER A 428 -10.49 9.17 -39.90
CA SER A 428 -10.48 8.08 -40.89
C SER A 428 -9.16 7.96 -41.64
N ASP A 429 -8.28 8.96 -41.55
CA ASP A 429 -7.03 9.03 -42.28
C ASP A 429 -5.86 8.46 -41.44
N ILE A 430 -5.01 7.64 -42.10
CA ILE A 430 -3.79 7.11 -41.49
C ILE A 430 -2.94 8.20 -40.81
N ALA A 431 -2.88 9.41 -41.39
CA ALA A 431 -2.13 10.51 -40.79
C ALA A 431 -2.63 10.87 -39.38
N GLN A 432 -3.94 10.75 -39.15
CA GLN A 432 -4.58 11.14 -37.88
C GLN A 432 -4.60 10.02 -36.84
N LEU A 433 -4.51 8.76 -37.27
CA LEU A 433 -4.60 7.58 -36.40
C LEU A 433 -3.24 7.13 -35.85
N ARG A 434 -2.13 7.76 -36.29
CA ARG A 434 -0.79 7.44 -35.81
C ARG A 434 -0.54 8.03 -34.41
N LEU A 435 0.14 7.28 -33.56
CA LEU A 435 0.53 7.75 -32.22
C LEU A 435 1.47 8.97 -32.24
N SER A 436 2.06 9.30 -33.39
CA SER A 436 2.88 10.51 -33.60
C SER A 436 2.06 11.73 -33.96
N PHE A 437 0.80 11.55 -34.33
CA PHE A 437 -0.08 12.65 -34.74
C PHE A 437 -0.21 13.72 -33.66
N ARG A 438 -0.12 14.98 -34.08
CA ARG A 438 -0.25 16.15 -33.21
C ARG A 438 -1.29 17.07 -33.81
N ASP A 439 -2.37 17.25 -33.07
CA ASP A 439 -3.40 18.26 -33.37
C ASP A 439 -3.32 19.42 -32.37
N THR A 440 -4.04 20.47 -32.61
CA THR A 440 -4.02 21.68 -31.81
C THR A 440 -5.40 22.30 -31.70
N GLY A 441 -5.65 23.01 -30.62
CA GLY A 441 -6.90 23.74 -30.46
C GLY A 441 -6.89 24.73 -29.31
N ASN A 442 -7.92 25.58 -29.27
CA ASN A 442 -8.22 26.48 -28.17
C ASN A 442 -9.72 26.45 -27.80
N SER A 443 -10.52 25.71 -28.54
CA SER A 443 -11.98 25.63 -28.38
C SER A 443 -12.45 24.21 -28.14
N ALA A 444 -13.61 24.09 -27.52
CA ALA A 444 -14.25 22.82 -27.26
C ALA A 444 -14.69 22.12 -28.57
N ARG A 445 -14.46 20.80 -28.64
CA ARG A 445 -14.83 19.94 -29.76
C ARG A 445 -15.55 18.69 -29.24
N ASP A 446 -16.43 18.10 -30.05
CA ASP A 446 -17.22 16.92 -29.73
C ASP A 446 -16.46 15.59 -29.90
N ASP A 447 -15.22 15.67 -30.35
CA ASP A 447 -14.28 14.56 -30.50
C ASP A 447 -13.02 14.69 -29.63
N VAL A 448 -12.98 15.68 -28.71
CA VAL A 448 -11.87 15.93 -27.82
C VAL A 448 -12.31 15.89 -26.36
N GLY A 449 -11.70 14.98 -25.62
CA GLY A 449 -11.83 14.80 -24.17
C GLY A 449 -10.48 14.98 -23.46
N PHE A 450 -10.29 14.30 -22.35
CA PHE A 450 -9.02 14.30 -21.61
C PHE A 450 -8.91 13.14 -20.63
N ARG A 451 -7.68 12.83 -20.20
CA ARG A 451 -7.42 12.00 -19.02
C ARG A 451 -6.59 12.77 -18.00
N VAL A 452 -6.63 12.34 -16.74
CA VAL A 452 -5.90 13.00 -15.65
C VAL A 452 -4.58 12.29 -15.35
N ALA A 453 -3.60 13.07 -14.93
CA ALA A 453 -2.32 12.60 -14.41
C ALA A 453 -2.00 13.32 -13.09
N ARG A 454 -1.04 12.84 -12.33
CA ARG A 454 -0.45 13.55 -11.19
C ARG A 454 0.95 13.05 -10.90
N TYR A 455 1.81 13.89 -10.35
CA TYR A 455 3.13 13.45 -9.90
C TYR A 455 3.04 12.67 -8.60
N VAL A 456 3.99 11.75 -8.40
CA VAL A 456 4.21 11.12 -7.10
C VAL A 456 4.80 12.15 -6.14
N GLU A 457 4.42 12.11 -4.87
CA GLU A 457 5.03 12.97 -3.84
C GLU A 457 6.53 12.71 -3.76
N SER A 458 7.33 13.79 -3.62
CA SER A 458 8.77 13.63 -3.44
C SER A 458 9.11 13.05 -2.07
N LYS A 459 10.21 12.28 -2.00
CA LYS A 459 10.73 11.70 -0.74
C LYS A 459 10.91 12.72 0.38
N ASP A 460 11.31 13.94 0.04
CA ASP A 460 11.67 14.99 1.00
C ASP A 460 10.47 15.59 1.75
N LYS A 461 9.23 15.38 1.26
CA LYS A 461 8.00 15.85 1.92
C LYS A 461 7.41 14.85 2.93
N LYS A 462 7.75 13.56 2.87
CA LYS A 462 7.27 12.54 3.82
C LYS A 462 8.08 12.49 5.13
N SER A 463 9.17 13.22 5.24
CA SER A 463 10.04 13.26 6.43
C SER A 463 9.83 14.50 7.33
N ARG A 464 8.73 15.26 7.12
CA ARG A 464 8.34 16.38 8.00
C ARG A 464 7.01 16.11 8.69
#